data_9beff3717d9898953d9566cbd18b6728
#
_entry.id   9beff3717d9898953d9566cbd18b6728
#
_cell.length_a   1.000
_cell.length_b   1.000
_cell.length_c   1.000
_cell.angle_alpha   90.00
_cell.angle_beta   90.00
_cell.angle_gamma   90.00
#
_symmetry.space_group_name_H-M   'P 1'
#
loop_
_entity.id
_entity.type
_entity.pdbx_description
1 polymer ?
#
loop_
_entity_poly.entity_id
_entity_poly.type
_entity_poly.pdbx_seq_one_letter_code
_entity_poly.pdbx_strand_id
1 'polypeptide(L)'
;CNKIWQSHLLTENGLEKGEVDAIQTPLIYTQRFIGNMNLTEYVVGLLLTFVMFFAVYYYGYGVAMSISSEKTSRVMETLIISAKPSKILIGKCLAMGVVGLLQLVGLMAFAAFCYKFILPEGFQIAGVDLAVSGFTPKTLVFLIIYFILGYALYAVMNSVCGAAVSKMEDLNSA
;
A
#
# COMPACT_ATOMS: atom_id res chain seq x y z
N CYS A 1 39.67 -12.33 -20.76
CA CYS A 1 40.10 -13.70 -21.14
C CYS A 1 38.95 -14.55 -21.72
N ASN A 2 37.72 -14.46 -21.23
CA ASN A 2 36.66 -15.35 -21.69
C ASN A 2 36.18 -15.10 -23.14
N LYS A 3 36.16 -13.85 -23.59
CA LYS A 3 35.76 -13.49 -24.97
C LYS A 3 36.74 -13.98 -26.06
N ILE A 4 38.03 -13.95 -25.77
CA ILE A 4 39.06 -14.38 -26.71
C ILE A 4 39.03 -15.90 -26.87
N TRP A 5 38.77 -16.63 -25.79
CA TRP A 5 38.66 -18.08 -25.83
C TRP A 5 37.39 -18.54 -26.56
N GLN A 6 36.27 -17.85 -26.35
CA GLN A 6 35.00 -18.13 -27.05
C GLN A 6 35.12 -17.84 -28.55
N SER A 7 35.79 -16.75 -28.96
CA SER A 7 36.02 -16.47 -30.40
C SER A 7 36.88 -17.52 -31.05
N HIS A 8 37.88 -18.05 -30.36
CA HIS A 8 38.74 -19.11 -30.87
C HIS A 8 38.00 -20.42 -31.10
N LEU A 9 37.18 -20.84 -30.13
CA LEU A 9 36.34 -22.05 -30.24
C LEU A 9 35.30 -21.96 -31.38
N LEU A 10 34.69 -20.78 -31.56
CA LEU A 10 33.71 -20.57 -32.62
C LEU A 10 34.32 -20.60 -34.02
N THR A 11 35.53 -20.04 -34.18
CA THR A 11 36.30 -20.12 -35.44
C THR A 11 36.82 -21.53 -35.75
N GLU A 12 37.20 -22.30 -34.74
CA GLU A 12 37.62 -23.70 -34.87
C GLU A 12 36.48 -24.61 -35.33
N ASN A 13 35.23 -24.28 -34.99
CA ASN A 13 33.99 -24.96 -35.42
C ASN A 13 33.47 -24.49 -36.80
N GLY A 14 34.25 -23.72 -37.56
CA GLY A 14 33.98 -23.38 -38.96
C GLY A 14 33.08 -22.16 -39.18
N LEU A 15 32.85 -21.34 -38.13
CA LEU A 15 32.13 -20.08 -38.27
C LEU A 15 33.02 -18.98 -38.80
N GLU A 16 32.53 -18.22 -39.76
CA GLU A 16 33.27 -17.07 -40.34
C GLU A 16 33.38 -15.92 -39.34
N LYS A 17 34.48 -15.18 -39.38
CA LYS A 17 34.73 -14.09 -38.40
C LYS A 17 33.55 -13.10 -38.27
N GLY A 18 32.82 -12.84 -39.36
CA GLY A 18 31.66 -11.98 -39.36
C GLY A 18 30.48 -12.53 -38.57
N GLU A 19 30.29 -13.85 -38.58
CA GLU A 19 29.23 -14.53 -37.81
C GLU A 19 29.56 -14.60 -36.31
N VAL A 20 30.87 -14.76 -35.99
CA VAL A 20 31.34 -14.73 -34.60
C VAL A 20 31.15 -13.35 -33.97
N ASP A 21 31.41 -12.28 -34.72
CA ASP A 21 31.18 -10.90 -34.26
C ASP A 21 29.68 -10.59 -34.09
N ALA A 22 28.82 -11.14 -34.96
CA ALA A 22 27.37 -11.00 -34.86
C ALA A 22 26.83 -11.71 -33.60
N ILE A 23 27.36 -12.89 -33.25
CA ILE A 23 26.97 -13.64 -32.03
C ILE A 23 27.48 -12.99 -30.74
N GLN A 24 28.65 -12.32 -30.82
CA GLN A 24 29.28 -11.65 -29.68
C GLN A 24 28.77 -10.21 -29.47
N THR A 25 28.07 -9.61 -30.43
CA THR A 25 27.43 -8.33 -30.23
C THR A 25 26.38 -8.46 -29.15
N PRO A 26 26.48 -7.69 -28.05
CA PRO A 26 25.44 -7.73 -27.01
C PRO A 26 24.12 -7.32 -27.65
N LEU A 27 23.14 -8.20 -27.56
CA LEU A 27 21.77 -7.89 -27.98
C LEU A 27 21.34 -6.62 -27.23
N ILE A 28 21.22 -5.51 -27.94
CA ILE A 28 20.65 -4.28 -27.39
C ILE A 28 19.13 -4.54 -27.27
N TYR A 29 18.73 -5.16 -26.16
CA TYR A 29 17.31 -5.24 -25.84
C TYR A 29 16.92 -3.96 -25.10
N THR A 30 16.08 -3.19 -25.71
CA THR A 30 15.35 -2.15 -24.99
C THR A 30 14.22 -2.84 -24.25
N GLN A 31 14.31 -2.91 -22.92
CA GLN A 31 13.18 -3.30 -22.09
C GLN A 31 12.09 -2.23 -22.27
N ARG A 32 11.15 -2.49 -23.16
CA ARG A 32 9.92 -1.72 -23.22
C ARG A 32 9.01 -2.26 -22.14
N PHE A 33 9.05 -1.65 -20.97
CA PHE A 33 7.96 -1.84 -20.02
C PHE A 33 6.67 -1.39 -20.70
N ILE A 34 5.66 -2.27 -20.70
CA ILE A 34 4.31 -1.93 -21.16
C ILE A 34 3.72 -1.01 -20.11
N GLY A 35 3.98 0.27 -20.25
CA GLY A 35 3.71 1.35 -19.32
C GLY A 35 5.02 2.09 -18.99
N ASN A 36 5.06 3.37 -19.26
CA ASN A 36 6.17 4.26 -18.83
C ASN A 36 6.12 4.44 -17.32
N MET A 37 6.35 3.37 -16.55
CA MET A 37 6.50 3.50 -15.10
C MET A 37 7.91 4.02 -14.84
N ASN A 38 8.00 5.29 -14.51
CA ASN A 38 9.21 5.87 -13.94
C ASN A 38 9.47 5.22 -12.58
N LEU A 39 10.74 5.01 -12.24
CA LEU A 39 11.14 4.47 -10.92
C LEU A 39 10.49 5.25 -9.77
N THR A 40 10.34 6.55 -9.92
CA THR A 40 9.65 7.45 -9.00
C THR A 40 8.19 7.06 -8.77
N GLU A 41 7.44 6.82 -9.84
CA GLU A 41 6.02 6.42 -9.77
C GLU A 41 5.85 5.07 -9.08
N TYR A 42 6.77 4.13 -9.34
CA TYR A 42 6.80 2.83 -8.68
C TYR A 42 7.03 2.95 -7.18
N VAL A 43 8.04 3.72 -6.76
CA VAL A 43 8.38 3.93 -5.35
C VAL A 43 7.25 4.64 -4.61
N VAL A 44 6.67 5.69 -5.21
CA VAL A 44 5.52 6.41 -4.63
C VAL A 44 4.31 5.49 -4.52
N GLY A 45 4.01 4.68 -5.54
CA GLY A 45 2.93 3.71 -5.51
C GLY A 45 3.10 2.66 -4.41
N LEU A 46 4.34 2.18 -4.21
CA LEU A 46 4.67 1.24 -3.14
C LEU A 46 4.49 1.87 -1.75
N LEU A 47 4.95 3.10 -1.55
CA LEU A 47 4.75 3.84 -0.30
C LEU A 47 3.26 4.07 0.00
N LEU A 48 2.48 4.47 -1.00
CA LEU A 48 1.03 4.64 -0.86
C LEU A 48 0.34 3.32 -0.50
N THR A 49 0.78 2.21 -1.07
CA THR A 49 0.26 0.87 -0.74
C THR A 49 0.52 0.52 0.72
N PHE A 50 1.72 0.80 1.23
CA PHE A 50 2.03 0.61 2.65
C PHE A 50 1.16 1.49 3.56
N VAL A 51 1.03 2.77 3.24
CA VAL A 51 0.18 3.70 4.01
C VAL A 51 -1.26 3.20 4.05
N MET A 52 -1.80 2.75 2.91
CA MET A 52 -3.14 2.20 2.80
C MET A 52 -3.30 0.92 3.62
N PHE A 53 -2.32 0.00 3.54
CA PHE A 53 -2.33 -1.23 4.31
C PHE A 53 -2.39 -0.95 5.82
N PHE A 54 -1.51 -0.09 6.32
CA PHE A 54 -1.50 0.27 7.74
C PHE A 54 -2.77 1.02 8.17
N ALA A 55 -3.31 1.90 7.33
CA ALA A 55 -4.53 2.61 7.64
C ALA A 55 -5.72 1.64 7.78
N VAL A 56 -5.94 0.76 6.80
CA VAL A 56 -7.01 -0.24 6.83
C VAL A 56 -6.85 -1.19 8.03
N TYR A 57 -5.64 -1.67 8.25
CA TYR A 57 -5.32 -2.56 9.37
C TYR A 57 -5.61 -1.90 10.73
N TYR A 58 -5.06 -0.71 10.97
CA TYR A 58 -5.15 -0.03 12.25
C TYR A 58 -6.60 0.35 12.61
N TYR A 59 -7.34 0.90 11.66
CA TYR A 59 -8.74 1.30 11.90
C TYR A 59 -9.68 0.11 11.97
N GLY A 60 -9.44 -0.95 11.19
CA GLY A 60 -10.19 -2.21 11.30
C GLY A 60 -9.96 -2.88 12.65
N TYR A 61 -8.72 -2.95 13.11
CA TYR A 61 -8.37 -3.45 14.45
C TYR A 61 -9.01 -2.62 15.57
N GLY A 62 -9.07 -1.29 15.40
CA GLY A 62 -9.76 -0.38 16.32
C GLY A 62 -11.26 -0.71 16.51
N VAL A 63 -11.91 -1.20 15.46
CA VAL A 63 -13.31 -1.70 15.56
C VAL A 63 -13.37 -2.92 16.48
N ALA A 64 -12.50 -3.91 16.28
CA ALA A 64 -12.46 -5.11 17.12
C ALA A 64 -12.18 -4.78 18.59
N MET A 65 -11.20 -3.91 18.83
CA MET A 65 -10.85 -3.41 20.17
C MET A 65 -12.02 -2.72 20.86
N SER A 66 -12.75 -1.86 20.13
CA SER A 66 -13.92 -1.15 20.66
C SER A 66 -15.03 -2.12 21.07
N ILE A 67 -15.29 -3.16 20.27
CA ILE A 67 -16.33 -4.16 20.56
C ILE A 67 -15.92 -5.02 21.75
N SER A 68 -14.69 -5.52 21.78
CA SER A 68 -14.18 -6.36 22.86
C SER A 68 -14.13 -5.62 24.21
N SER A 69 -13.72 -4.34 24.21
CA SER A 69 -13.70 -3.48 25.39
C SER A 69 -15.08 -3.31 26.02
N GLU A 70 -16.11 -3.06 25.20
CA GLU A 70 -17.48 -2.89 25.73
C GLU A 70 -18.07 -4.20 26.23
N LYS A 71 -17.71 -5.34 25.63
CA LYS A 71 -18.10 -6.66 26.09
C LYS A 71 -17.48 -6.96 27.46
N THR A 72 -16.20 -6.65 27.63
CA THR A 72 -15.47 -6.88 28.90
C THR A 72 -15.96 -5.97 30.02
N SER A 73 -16.33 -4.73 29.73
CA SER A 73 -16.81 -3.75 30.70
C SER A 73 -18.31 -3.85 31.02
N ARG A 74 -19.02 -4.82 30.44
CA ARG A 74 -20.48 -5.01 30.56
C ARG A 74 -21.34 -3.81 30.11
N VAL A 75 -20.72 -2.79 29.48
CA VAL A 75 -21.47 -1.65 28.92
C VAL A 75 -22.39 -2.09 27.80
N MET A 76 -22.06 -3.19 27.13
CA MET A 76 -22.90 -3.80 26.10
C MET A 76 -24.31 -4.17 26.62
N GLU A 77 -24.45 -4.61 27.88
CA GLU A 77 -25.73 -4.97 28.48
C GLU A 77 -26.67 -3.77 28.57
N THR A 78 -26.15 -2.59 28.92
CA THR A 78 -26.93 -1.34 28.98
C THR A 78 -27.22 -0.77 27.58
N LEU A 79 -26.31 -0.92 26.64
CA LEU A 79 -26.49 -0.44 25.25
C LEU A 79 -27.57 -1.23 24.50
N ILE A 80 -27.66 -2.54 24.70
CA ILE A 80 -28.65 -3.42 24.03
C ILE A 80 -30.07 -3.07 24.45
N ILE A 81 -30.29 -2.56 25.67
CA ILE A 81 -31.58 -2.10 26.14
C ILE A 81 -32.01 -0.83 25.40
N SER A 82 -31.07 0.02 25.02
CA SER A 82 -31.34 1.33 24.41
C SER A 82 -31.41 1.30 22.89
N ALA A 83 -30.67 0.40 22.22
CA ALA A 83 -30.58 0.35 20.76
C ALA A 83 -30.33 -1.07 20.21
N LYS A 84 -30.76 -1.31 18.96
CA LYS A 84 -30.49 -2.59 18.29
C LYS A 84 -28.97 -2.80 18.11
N PRO A 85 -28.43 -3.99 18.46
CA PRO A 85 -26.98 -4.29 18.38
C PRO A 85 -26.36 -3.99 17.02
N SER A 86 -27.10 -4.26 15.94
CA SER A 86 -26.62 -3.98 14.58
C SER A 86 -26.38 -2.48 14.30
N LYS A 87 -27.20 -1.60 14.87
CA LYS A 87 -27.04 -0.16 14.72
C LYS A 87 -25.82 0.36 15.47
N ILE A 88 -25.54 -0.20 16.64
CA ILE A 88 -24.36 0.12 17.45
C ILE A 88 -23.10 -0.29 16.68
N LEU A 89 -23.09 -1.50 16.13
CA LEU A 89 -21.97 -2.04 15.37
C LEU A 89 -21.66 -1.20 14.12
N ILE A 90 -22.70 -0.90 13.32
CA ILE A 90 -22.56 -0.06 12.12
C ILE A 90 -22.06 1.34 12.49
N GLY A 91 -22.59 1.91 13.57
CA GLY A 91 -22.14 3.22 14.06
C GLY A 91 -20.66 3.25 14.41
N LYS A 92 -20.14 2.20 15.05
CA LYS A 92 -18.71 2.07 15.36
C LYS A 92 -17.85 1.92 14.10
N CYS A 93 -18.26 1.05 13.18
CA CYS A 93 -17.54 0.89 11.93
C CYS A 93 -17.52 2.22 11.16
N LEU A 94 -18.63 2.93 11.08
CA LEU A 94 -18.68 4.23 10.41
C LEU A 94 -17.80 5.28 11.11
N ALA A 95 -17.84 5.35 12.44
CA ALA A 95 -17.04 6.31 13.20
C ALA A 95 -15.54 6.10 12.96
N MET A 96 -15.06 4.87 13.09
CA MET A 96 -13.65 4.53 12.83
C MET A 96 -13.26 4.75 11.36
N GLY A 97 -14.16 4.45 10.42
CA GLY A 97 -13.94 4.71 8.99
C GLY A 97 -13.81 6.20 8.67
N VAL A 98 -14.66 7.04 9.25
CA VAL A 98 -14.58 8.50 9.08
C VAL A 98 -13.28 9.05 9.66
N VAL A 99 -12.88 8.62 10.85
CA VAL A 99 -11.60 9.03 11.46
C VAL A 99 -10.42 8.61 10.57
N GLY A 100 -10.45 7.37 10.05
CA GLY A 100 -9.43 6.87 9.14
C GLY A 100 -9.34 7.67 7.84
N LEU A 101 -10.48 8.02 7.25
CA LEU A 101 -10.52 8.89 6.07
C LEU A 101 -9.98 10.28 6.35
N LEU A 102 -10.39 10.90 7.47
CA LEU A 102 -9.89 12.22 7.85
C LEU A 102 -8.37 12.21 8.06
N GLN A 103 -7.84 11.17 8.69
CA GLN A 103 -6.40 11.03 8.89
C GLN A 103 -5.67 10.80 7.55
N LEU A 104 -6.21 9.97 6.65
CA LEU A 104 -5.64 9.75 5.34
C LEU A 104 -5.57 11.05 4.54
N VAL A 105 -6.68 11.79 4.45
CA VAL A 105 -6.74 13.09 3.77
C VAL A 105 -5.81 14.11 4.42
N GLY A 106 -5.77 14.15 5.77
CA GLY A 106 -4.87 15.02 6.53
C GLY A 106 -3.40 14.73 6.26
N LEU A 107 -3.02 13.46 6.21
CA LEU A 107 -1.66 13.02 5.90
C LEU A 107 -1.26 13.42 4.46
N MET A 108 -2.16 13.25 3.50
CA MET A 108 -1.94 13.64 2.12
C MET A 108 -1.81 15.16 1.96
N ALA A 109 -2.67 15.92 2.65
CA ALA A 109 -2.58 17.38 2.67
C ALA A 109 -1.29 17.87 3.31
N PHE A 110 -0.86 17.24 4.41
CA PHE A 110 0.39 17.53 5.08
C PHE A 110 1.61 17.20 4.20
N ALA A 111 1.60 16.05 3.52
CA ALA A 111 2.65 15.69 2.58
C ALA A 111 2.76 16.68 1.42
N ALA A 112 1.62 17.12 0.86
CA ALA A 112 1.59 18.15 -0.18
C ALA A 112 2.09 19.52 0.32
N PHE A 113 1.76 19.87 1.55
CA PHE A 113 2.26 21.10 2.21
C PHE A 113 3.77 21.03 2.39
N CYS A 114 4.30 19.95 2.95
CA CYS A 114 5.75 19.76 3.14
C CYS A 114 6.50 19.82 1.80
N TYR A 115 5.97 19.20 0.77
CA TYR A 115 6.55 19.24 -0.56
C TYR A 115 6.66 20.66 -1.10
N LYS A 116 5.59 21.45 -0.97
CA LYS A 116 5.53 22.80 -1.54
C LYS A 116 6.35 23.84 -0.75
N PHE A 117 6.42 23.71 0.58
CA PHE A 117 6.99 24.74 1.44
C PHE A 117 8.32 24.39 2.09
N ILE A 118 8.64 23.11 2.24
CA ILE A 118 9.81 22.65 3.01
C ILE A 118 10.89 22.06 2.11
N LEU A 119 10.49 21.33 1.05
CA LEU A 119 11.48 20.70 0.17
C LEU A 119 12.02 21.70 -0.87
N PRO A 120 13.36 21.79 -1.05
CA PRO A 120 13.95 22.57 -2.12
C PRO A 120 13.63 21.95 -3.48
N GLU A 121 13.61 22.77 -4.54
CA GLU A 121 13.43 22.30 -5.91
C GLU A 121 14.49 21.27 -6.28
N GLY A 122 14.07 20.12 -6.81
CA GLY A 122 14.99 19.03 -7.19
C GLY A 122 15.45 18.13 -6.05
N PHE A 123 14.75 18.12 -4.91
CA PHE A 123 15.07 17.21 -3.82
C PHE A 123 14.86 15.75 -4.21
N GLN A 124 15.94 14.96 -4.16
CA GLN A 124 15.96 13.55 -4.51
C GLN A 124 16.31 12.71 -3.27
N ILE A 125 15.56 11.65 -3.03
CA ILE A 125 15.92 10.61 -2.06
C ILE A 125 16.44 9.40 -2.81
N ALA A 126 17.72 9.05 -2.59
CA ALA A 126 18.37 7.92 -3.23
C ALA A 126 18.30 7.95 -4.77
N GLY A 127 18.35 9.14 -5.39
CA GLY A 127 18.28 9.31 -6.85
C GLY A 127 16.86 9.23 -7.44
N VAL A 128 15.85 9.18 -6.59
CA VAL A 128 14.43 9.20 -6.98
C VAL A 128 13.88 10.60 -6.74
N ASP A 129 13.42 11.26 -7.80
CA ASP A 129 12.70 12.52 -7.70
C ASP A 129 11.35 12.27 -7.02
N LEU A 130 11.17 12.79 -5.82
CA LEU A 130 9.86 12.80 -5.14
C LEU A 130 8.94 13.87 -5.77
N ALA A 131 8.93 13.95 -7.08
CA ALA A 131 8.02 14.84 -7.77
C ALA A 131 6.58 14.39 -7.47
N VAL A 132 5.74 15.34 -7.01
CA VAL A 132 4.29 15.16 -6.79
C VAL A 132 3.53 14.81 -8.08
N SER A 133 4.24 14.58 -9.19
CA SER A 133 3.66 14.15 -10.46
C SER A 133 2.79 12.88 -10.34
N GLY A 134 3.04 12.03 -9.31
CA GLY A 134 2.19 10.87 -9.00
C GLY A 134 0.90 11.20 -8.24
N PHE A 135 0.77 12.39 -7.65
CA PHE A 135 -0.43 12.81 -6.91
C PHE A 135 -1.45 13.52 -7.80
N THR A 136 -1.84 12.86 -8.86
CA THR A 136 -2.92 13.37 -9.71
C THR A 136 -4.26 13.29 -8.93
N PRO A 137 -5.20 14.23 -9.12
CA PRO A 137 -6.54 14.14 -8.50
C PRO A 137 -7.23 12.80 -8.73
N LYS A 138 -6.95 12.17 -9.87
CA LYS A 138 -7.42 10.81 -10.19
C LYS A 138 -6.88 9.78 -9.22
N THR A 139 -5.61 9.84 -8.88
CA THR A 139 -4.97 8.92 -7.89
C THR A 139 -5.61 9.07 -6.52
N LEU A 140 -5.90 10.31 -6.08
CA LEU A 140 -6.58 10.58 -4.81
C LEU A 140 -7.99 9.96 -4.76
N VAL A 141 -8.76 10.10 -5.83
CA VAL A 141 -10.10 9.50 -5.93
C VAL A 141 -10.03 7.98 -5.81
N PHE A 142 -9.13 7.33 -6.56
CA PHE A 142 -8.94 5.89 -6.47
C PHE A 142 -8.50 5.46 -5.06
N LEU A 143 -7.60 6.20 -4.45
CA LEU A 143 -7.10 5.92 -3.10
C LEU A 143 -8.25 5.94 -2.06
N ILE A 144 -9.14 6.93 -2.14
CA ILE A 144 -10.33 7.01 -1.28
C ILE A 144 -11.28 5.83 -1.53
N ILE A 145 -11.54 5.49 -2.79
CA ILE A 145 -12.42 4.36 -3.15
C ILE A 145 -11.84 3.05 -2.62
N TYR A 146 -10.56 2.78 -2.86
CA TYR A 146 -9.91 1.56 -2.36
C TYR A 146 -9.85 1.52 -0.83
N PHE A 147 -9.62 2.68 -0.17
CA PHE A 147 -9.70 2.75 1.28
C PHE A 147 -11.07 2.34 1.79
N ILE A 148 -12.15 2.92 1.25
CA ILE A 148 -13.52 2.63 1.68
C ILE A 148 -13.85 1.13 1.50
N LEU A 149 -13.52 0.56 0.33
CA LEU A 149 -13.78 -0.84 0.05
C LEU A 149 -12.97 -1.79 0.93
N GLY A 150 -11.67 -1.54 1.05
CA GLY A 150 -10.76 -2.35 1.88
C GLY A 150 -11.11 -2.24 3.36
N TYR A 151 -11.36 -1.02 3.84
CA TYR A 151 -11.77 -0.78 5.21
C TYR A 151 -13.11 -1.44 5.53
N ALA A 152 -14.12 -1.31 4.68
CA ALA A 152 -15.43 -1.92 4.92
C ALA A 152 -15.33 -3.44 5.08
N LEU A 153 -14.60 -4.10 4.18
CA LEU A 153 -14.35 -5.54 4.27
C LEU A 153 -13.64 -5.90 5.59
N TYR A 154 -12.56 -5.20 5.89
CA TYR A 154 -11.73 -5.48 7.06
C TYR A 154 -12.44 -5.17 8.37
N ALA A 155 -13.22 -4.09 8.44
CA ALA A 155 -14.04 -3.72 9.60
C ALA A 155 -15.10 -4.77 9.90
N VAL A 156 -15.77 -5.33 8.88
CA VAL A 156 -16.74 -6.41 9.06
C VAL A 156 -16.06 -7.65 9.63
N MET A 157 -14.92 -8.08 9.05
CA MET A 157 -14.17 -9.24 9.57
C MET A 157 -13.72 -9.02 11.02
N ASN A 158 -13.13 -7.88 11.31
CA ASN A 158 -12.68 -7.53 12.66
C ASN A 158 -13.83 -7.37 13.66
N SER A 159 -15.01 -6.93 13.22
CA SER A 159 -16.18 -6.87 14.10
C SER A 159 -16.61 -8.25 14.57
N VAL A 160 -16.53 -9.26 13.70
CA VAL A 160 -16.81 -10.66 14.07
C VAL A 160 -15.74 -11.19 15.03
N CYS A 161 -14.46 -10.93 14.76
CA CYS A 161 -13.38 -11.31 15.68
C CYS A 161 -13.55 -10.67 17.06
N GLY A 162 -13.81 -9.34 17.11
CA GLY A 162 -14.05 -8.63 18.37
C GLY A 162 -15.26 -9.15 19.16
N ALA A 163 -16.31 -9.61 18.47
CA ALA A 163 -17.48 -10.22 19.11
C ALA A 163 -17.20 -11.65 19.60
N ALA A 164 -16.36 -12.41 18.93
CA ALA A 164 -16.01 -13.80 19.27
C ALA A 164 -15.12 -13.89 20.51
N VAL A 165 -14.20 -12.94 20.69
CA VAL A 165 -13.20 -12.95 21.76
C VAL A 165 -13.81 -12.56 23.11
N SER A 166 -13.38 -13.22 24.19
CA SER A 166 -13.89 -12.98 25.55
C SER A 166 -13.08 -11.96 26.34
N LYS A 167 -11.78 -11.81 26.03
CA LYS A 167 -10.88 -10.83 26.66
C LYS A 167 -10.13 -10.05 25.59
N MET A 168 -9.77 -8.79 25.89
CA MET A 168 -8.99 -7.96 24.95
C MET A 168 -7.62 -8.57 24.62
N GLU A 169 -7.03 -9.29 25.55
CA GLU A 169 -5.73 -9.95 25.40
C GLU A 169 -5.73 -11.06 24.33
N ASP A 170 -6.89 -11.71 24.15
CA ASP A 170 -7.05 -12.81 23.19
C ASP A 170 -7.21 -12.31 21.74
N LEU A 171 -7.46 -11.01 21.52
CA LEU A 171 -7.57 -10.41 20.19
C LEU A 171 -6.30 -10.56 19.34
N ASN A 172 -5.14 -10.60 19.97
CA ASN A 172 -3.86 -10.77 19.27
C ASN A 172 -3.57 -12.21 18.85
N SER A 173 -4.35 -13.17 19.37
CA SER A 173 -4.22 -14.61 19.07
C SER A 173 -5.34 -15.16 18.18
N ALA A 174 -6.33 -14.35 17.85
CA ALA A 174 -7.46 -14.68 17.00
C ALA A 174 -7.27 -14.21 15.58
#